data_fd5fb6784eefd8e23e601b133c9d2f98
#
_entry.id   fd5fb6784eefd8e23e601b133c9d2f98
#
_cell.length_a   1.000
_cell.length_b   1.000
_cell.length_c   1.000
_cell.angle_alpha   90.00
_cell.angle_beta   90.00
_cell.angle_gamma   90.00
#
_symmetry.space_group_name_H-M   'P 1'
#
loop_
_entity.id
_entity.type
_entity.pdbx_description
1 polymer ?
#
loop_
_entity_poly.entity_id
_entity_poly.type
_entity_poly.pdbx_seq_one_letter_code
_entity_poly.pdbx_strand_id
1 'polypeptide(L)'
;MIPSNQINKRLMGFMKFWEDYKPIAFASEIQLHHKDIPFCGTADFVGMITNPKTKKSDITLVDYKTGLNYPVHQIQLSAYAMIWNKLFPKYLVTKVACLHLKSTWIKSPTYTLKYYDIDYDLVKNCYD
;
A
#
# COMPACT_ATOMS: atom_id res chain seq x y z
N MET A 1 -21.46 -9.01 10.47
CA MET A 1 -20.93 -7.82 11.16
C MET A 1 -19.59 -8.16 11.81
N ILE A 2 -18.59 -7.31 11.64
CA ILE A 2 -17.28 -7.51 12.29
C ILE A 2 -17.41 -7.14 13.77
N PRO A 3 -16.97 -8.01 14.70
CA PRO A 3 -17.01 -7.67 16.13
C PRO A 3 -16.22 -6.40 16.44
N SER A 4 -16.74 -5.57 17.33
CA SER A 4 -16.13 -4.27 17.66
C SER A 4 -14.70 -4.38 18.18
N ASN A 5 -14.36 -5.45 18.91
CA ASN A 5 -13.02 -5.68 19.40
C ASN A 5 -12.02 -5.92 18.26
N GLN A 6 -12.44 -6.58 17.17
CA GLN A 6 -11.59 -6.77 15.99
C GLN A 6 -11.36 -5.46 15.24
N ILE A 7 -12.40 -4.63 15.13
CA ILE A 7 -12.27 -3.30 14.50
C ILE A 7 -11.28 -2.46 15.30
N ASN A 8 -11.41 -2.44 16.62
CA ASN A 8 -10.51 -1.68 17.48
C ASN A 8 -9.07 -2.15 17.39
N LYS A 9 -8.84 -3.46 17.32
CA LYS A 9 -7.49 -4.02 17.21
C LYS A 9 -6.85 -3.66 15.88
N ARG A 10 -7.59 -3.72 14.78
CA ARG A 10 -7.08 -3.32 13.47
C ARG A 10 -6.78 -1.83 13.43
N LEU A 11 -7.65 -1.00 13.99
CA LEU A 11 -7.43 0.43 14.07
C LEU A 11 -6.19 0.77 14.89
N MET A 12 -5.98 0.10 16.01
CA MET A 12 -4.79 0.29 16.83
C MET A 12 -3.52 -0.14 16.10
N GLY A 13 -3.58 -1.22 15.31
CA GLY A 13 -2.47 -1.62 14.46
C GLY A 13 -2.14 -0.56 13.40
N PHE A 14 -3.17 0.03 12.80
CA PHE A 14 -3.00 1.12 11.85
C PHE A 14 -2.36 2.34 12.52
N MET A 15 -2.81 2.70 13.71
CA MET A 15 -2.24 3.82 14.47
C MET A 15 -0.77 3.56 14.80
N LYS A 16 -0.41 2.31 15.13
CA LYS A 16 0.98 1.93 15.39
C LYS A 16 1.84 2.06 14.13
N PHE A 17 1.33 1.63 12.98
CA PHE A 17 1.99 1.85 11.70
C PHE A 17 2.24 3.34 11.46
N TRP A 18 1.23 4.16 11.66
CA TRP A 18 1.33 5.61 11.45
C TRP A 18 2.39 6.23 12.36
N GLU A 19 2.43 5.81 13.62
CA GLU A 19 3.45 6.27 14.57
C GLU A 19 4.86 5.84 14.16
N ASP A 20 5.02 4.58 13.71
CA ASP A 20 6.32 4.03 13.35
C ASP A 20 6.88 4.62 12.06
N TYR A 21 6.05 4.77 11.03
CA TYR A 21 6.48 5.17 9.68
C TYR A 21 6.29 6.65 9.40
N LYS A 22 5.57 7.36 10.25
CA LYS A 22 5.34 8.82 10.16
C LYS A 22 4.95 9.27 8.75
N PRO A 23 3.87 8.72 8.16
CA PRO A 23 3.52 9.02 6.79
C PRO A 23 3.16 10.48 6.58
N ILE A 24 3.51 10.98 5.38
CA ILE A 24 3.02 12.26 4.87
C ILE A 24 2.16 11.94 3.67
N ALA A 25 0.86 12.08 3.81
CA ALA A 25 -0.10 11.68 2.79
C ALA A 25 -0.10 12.65 1.61
N PHE A 26 0.02 12.12 0.39
CA PHE A 26 -0.23 12.86 -0.84
C PHE A 26 -1.64 12.62 -1.35
N ALA A 27 -2.14 11.38 -1.22
CA ALA A 27 -3.49 11.01 -1.63
C ALA A 27 -3.99 9.83 -0.81
N SER A 28 -5.30 9.79 -0.59
CA SER A 28 -6.01 8.68 0.06
C SER A 28 -7.20 8.30 -0.81
N GLU A 29 -7.47 6.99 -0.92
CA GLU A 29 -8.59 6.46 -1.70
C GLU A 29 -8.63 7.06 -3.11
N ILE A 30 -7.48 7.06 -3.79
CA ILE A 30 -7.38 7.65 -5.11
C ILE A 30 -7.76 6.64 -6.20
N GLN A 31 -8.67 7.04 -7.08
CA GLN A 31 -9.02 6.26 -8.26
C GLN A 31 -7.93 6.42 -9.31
N LEU A 32 -7.39 5.30 -9.76
CA LEU A 32 -6.29 5.27 -10.73
C LEU A 32 -6.77 4.66 -12.04
N HIS A 33 -6.62 5.42 -13.11
CA HIS A 33 -6.87 4.95 -14.47
C HIS A 33 -6.04 5.76 -15.44
N HIS A 34 -5.68 5.16 -16.55
CA HIS A 34 -4.97 5.82 -17.62
C HIS A 34 -5.33 5.15 -18.95
N LYS A 35 -5.49 5.95 -20.00
CA LYS A 35 -5.92 5.44 -21.32
C LYS A 35 -4.98 4.40 -21.93
N ASP A 36 -3.69 4.46 -21.59
CA ASP A 36 -2.66 3.56 -22.16
C ASP A 36 -2.40 2.32 -21.29
N ILE A 37 -3.04 2.22 -20.14
CA ILE A 37 -2.83 1.10 -19.21
C ILE A 37 -4.20 0.45 -18.95
N PRO A 38 -4.39 -0.84 -19.33
CA PRO A 38 -5.69 -1.50 -19.20
C PRO A 38 -5.99 -2.01 -17.80
N PHE A 39 -5.62 -1.27 -16.80
CA PHE A 39 -5.91 -1.53 -15.39
C PHE A 39 -6.54 -0.29 -14.79
N CYS A 40 -7.45 -0.51 -13.87
CA CYS A 40 -8.03 0.57 -13.09
C CYS A 40 -8.38 0.05 -11.70
N GLY A 41 -8.48 0.94 -10.74
CA GLY A 41 -8.85 0.60 -9.39
C GLY A 41 -8.60 1.75 -8.44
N THR A 42 -8.75 1.48 -7.15
CA THR A 42 -8.56 2.48 -6.11
C THR A 42 -7.37 2.07 -5.24
N ALA A 43 -6.38 2.97 -5.12
CA ALA A 43 -5.30 2.80 -4.18
C ALA A 43 -5.69 3.45 -2.86
N ASP A 44 -5.39 2.77 -1.75
CA ASP A 44 -5.80 3.25 -0.44
C ASP A 44 -4.99 4.47 0.01
N PHE A 45 -3.69 4.50 -0.32
CA PHE A 45 -2.82 5.55 0.16
C PHE A 45 -1.60 5.70 -0.75
N VAL A 46 -1.20 6.93 -1.00
CA VAL A 46 0.11 7.25 -1.60
C VAL A 46 0.72 8.39 -0.79
N GLY A 47 1.95 8.20 -0.35
CA GLY A 47 2.63 9.23 0.42
C GLY A 47 4.07 8.89 0.75
N MET A 48 4.72 9.82 1.41
CA MET A 48 6.08 9.63 1.89
C MET A 48 6.03 8.87 3.20
N ILE A 49 6.70 7.72 3.27
CA ILE A 49 6.85 6.99 4.53
C ILE A 49 8.33 6.81 4.84
N THR A 50 8.65 6.82 6.14
CA THR A 50 10.02 6.70 6.62
C THR A 50 10.19 5.37 7.33
N ASN A 51 11.08 4.51 6.81
CA ASN A 51 11.36 3.23 7.44
C ASN A 51 12.06 3.48 8.78
N PRO A 52 11.49 2.98 9.90
CA PRO A 52 12.06 3.25 11.22
C PRO A 52 13.44 2.62 11.44
N LYS A 53 13.79 1.58 10.68
CA LYS A 53 15.08 0.91 10.81
C LYS A 53 16.18 1.59 9.98
N THR A 54 15.89 1.90 8.72
CA THR A 54 16.88 2.46 7.79
C THR A 54 16.90 3.98 7.80
N LYS A 55 15.86 4.61 8.35
CA LYS A 55 15.65 6.06 8.35
C LYS A 55 15.50 6.66 6.94
N LYS A 56 15.29 5.83 5.94
CA LYS A 56 15.05 6.27 4.56
C LYS A 56 13.58 6.57 4.34
N SER A 57 13.32 7.64 3.59
CA SER A 57 11.96 8.05 3.21
C SER A 57 11.76 7.80 1.72
N ASP A 58 10.64 7.18 1.36
CA ASP A 58 10.29 6.87 -0.02
C ASP A 58 8.83 7.19 -0.27
N ILE A 59 8.51 7.64 -1.47
CA ILE A 59 7.11 7.77 -1.89
C ILE A 59 6.61 6.36 -2.19
N THR A 60 5.64 5.92 -1.39
CA THR A 60 5.15 4.55 -1.38
C THR A 60 3.65 4.52 -1.63
N LEU A 61 3.22 3.60 -2.49
CA LEU A 61 1.81 3.28 -2.68
C LEU A 61 1.49 2.11 -1.77
N VAL A 62 0.51 2.31 -0.90
CA VAL A 62 0.14 1.33 0.14
C VAL A 62 -1.30 0.91 -0.03
N ASP A 63 -1.54 -0.39 0.04
CA ASP A 63 -2.88 -0.96 0.03
C ASP A 63 -3.12 -1.67 1.36
N TYR A 64 -4.33 -1.47 1.94
CA TYR A 64 -4.68 -2.06 3.22
C TYR A 64 -5.31 -3.43 3.00
N LYS A 65 -4.79 -4.44 3.71
CA LYS A 65 -5.29 -5.81 3.62
C LYS A 65 -5.58 -6.37 5.00
N THR A 66 -6.61 -7.20 5.10
CA THR A 66 -6.95 -7.91 6.33
C THR A 66 -6.80 -9.42 6.20
N GLY A 67 -6.46 -9.90 5.00
CA GLY A 67 -6.32 -11.32 4.69
C GLY A 67 -4.87 -11.74 4.46
N LEU A 68 -4.69 -12.85 3.77
CA LEU A 68 -3.39 -13.43 3.47
C LEU A 68 -2.69 -12.67 2.34
N ASN A 69 -1.37 -12.85 2.27
CA ASN A 69 -0.58 -12.35 1.15
C ASN A 69 -0.77 -13.25 -0.08
N TYR A 70 -1.05 -12.64 -1.23
CA TYR A 70 -1.18 -13.34 -2.50
C TYR A 70 -0.25 -12.71 -3.54
N PRO A 71 0.35 -13.52 -4.45
CA PRO A 71 1.21 -12.99 -5.52
C PRO A 71 0.51 -11.94 -6.40
N VAL A 72 -0.81 -12.05 -6.57
CA VAL A 72 -1.59 -11.11 -7.37
C VAL A 72 -1.50 -9.68 -6.82
N HIS A 73 -1.20 -9.50 -5.55
CA HIS A 73 -1.03 -8.17 -4.95
C HIS A 73 0.12 -7.40 -5.60
N GLN A 74 1.21 -8.09 -5.93
CA GLN A 74 2.34 -7.44 -6.59
C GLN A 74 1.95 -6.90 -7.97
N ILE A 75 1.18 -7.67 -8.74
CA ILE A 75 0.71 -7.23 -10.05
C ILE A 75 -0.18 -5.99 -9.90
N GLN A 76 -1.14 -6.06 -9.00
CA GLN A 76 -2.09 -4.96 -8.74
C GLN A 76 -1.37 -3.69 -8.31
N LEU A 77 -0.48 -3.79 -7.35
CA LEU A 77 0.27 -2.64 -6.83
C LEU A 77 1.21 -2.06 -7.87
N SER A 78 1.86 -2.91 -8.66
CA SER A 78 2.74 -2.47 -9.75
C SER A 78 1.95 -1.73 -10.82
N ALA A 79 0.75 -2.23 -11.17
CA ALA A 79 -0.12 -1.55 -12.13
C ALA A 79 -0.55 -0.17 -11.60
N TYR A 80 -0.93 -0.07 -10.35
CA TYR A 80 -1.29 1.21 -9.73
C TYR A 80 -0.11 2.18 -9.72
N ALA A 81 1.09 1.70 -9.42
CA ALA A 81 2.30 2.55 -9.44
C ALA A 81 2.58 3.06 -10.85
N MET A 82 2.41 2.22 -11.87
CA MET A 82 2.56 2.66 -13.27
C MET A 82 1.59 3.80 -13.60
N ILE A 83 0.33 3.66 -13.23
CA ILE A 83 -0.69 4.67 -13.51
C ILE A 83 -0.36 5.96 -12.75
N TRP A 84 -0.07 5.86 -11.45
CA TRP A 84 0.30 7.01 -10.64
C TRP A 84 1.49 7.76 -11.25
N ASN A 85 2.53 7.04 -11.64
CA ASN A 85 3.76 7.65 -12.17
C ASN A 85 3.54 8.34 -13.51
N LYS A 86 2.58 7.86 -14.31
CA LYS A 86 2.20 8.56 -15.54
C LYS A 86 1.40 9.83 -15.26
N LEU A 87 0.53 9.79 -14.25
CA LEU A 87 -0.32 10.93 -13.89
C LEU A 87 0.44 12.00 -13.11
N PHE A 88 1.38 11.59 -12.27
CA PHE A 88 2.09 12.48 -11.33
C PHE A 88 3.61 12.30 -11.43
N PRO A 89 4.23 12.69 -12.57
CA PRO A 89 5.65 12.44 -12.78
C PRO A 89 6.59 13.17 -11.83
N LYS A 90 6.10 14.19 -11.11
CA LYS A 90 6.90 14.90 -10.11
C LYS A 90 6.94 14.17 -8.75
N TYR A 91 6.07 13.19 -8.55
CA TYR A 91 5.95 12.48 -7.28
C TYR A 91 6.00 10.98 -7.51
N LEU A 92 7.11 10.52 -8.09
CA LEU A 92 7.24 9.13 -8.50
C LEU A 92 7.19 8.18 -7.30
N VAL A 93 6.28 7.22 -7.37
CA VAL A 93 6.24 6.10 -6.44
C VAL A 93 7.40 5.17 -6.75
N THR A 94 8.24 4.95 -5.76
CA THR A 94 9.43 4.09 -5.88
C THR A 94 9.27 2.77 -5.14
N LYS A 95 8.24 2.66 -4.28
CA LYS A 95 7.96 1.44 -3.53
C LYS A 95 6.46 1.19 -3.47
N VAL A 96 6.09 -0.08 -3.42
CA VAL A 96 4.71 -0.51 -3.20
C VAL A 96 4.67 -1.47 -2.03
N ALA A 97 3.58 -1.44 -1.27
CA ALA A 97 3.46 -2.27 -0.07
C ALA A 97 2.01 -2.59 0.24
N CYS A 98 1.81 -3.74 0.89
CA CYS A 98 0.55 -4.08 1.54
C CYS A 98 0.70 -3.89 3.05
N LEU A 99 -0.21 -3.15 3.65
CA LEU A 99 -0.31 -3.02 5.09
C LEU A 99 -1.34 -4.02 5.59
N HIS A 100 -0.87 -5.05 6.27
CA HIS A 100 -1.72 -6.08 6.85
C HIS A 100 -2.08 -5.71 8.28
N LEU A 101 -3.37 -5.44 8.50
CA LEU A 101 -3.90 -5.08 9.81
C LEU A 101 -4.44 -6.34 10.47
N LYS A 102 -3.90 -6.66 11.63
CA LYS A 102 -4.22 -7.90 12.34
C LYS A 102 -5.18 -7.64 13.49
N SER A 103 -6.12 -8.56 13.69
CA SER A 103 -7.08 -8.52 14.80
C SER A 103 -6.75 -9.53 15.90
N THR A 104 -5.62 -10.24 15.81
CA THR A 104 -5.30 -11.37 16.68
C THR A 104 -4.15 -11.13 17.66
N TRP A 105 -3.68 -9.89 17.79
CA TRP A 105 -2.64 -9.59 18.76
C TRP A 105 -3.25 -9.51 20.18
N ILE A 106 -2.42 -9.81 21.21
CA ILE A 106 -2.87 -9.89 22.60
C ILE A 106 -2.25 -8.78 23.46
N LYS A 107 -0.94 -8.56 23.35
CA LYS A 107 -0.22 -7.66 24.26
C LYS A 107 0.01 -6.26 23.69
N SER A 108 0.31 -6.16 22.39
CA SER A 108 0.61 -4.88 21.77
C SER A 108 0.08 -4.85 20.33
N PRO A 109 -0.30 -3.68 19.83
CA PRO A 109 -0.76 -3.55 18.46
C PRO A 109 0.28 -4.07 17.48
N THR A 110 -0.17 -4.89 16.51
CA THR A 110 0.70 -5.43 15.48
C THR A 110 0.12 -5.16 14.11
N TYR A 111 1.03 -4.96 13.17
CA TYR A 111 0.75 -4.88 11.75
C TYR A 111 1.94 -5.50 11.01
N THR A 112 1.75 -5.80 9.74
CA THR A 112 2.85 -6.19 8.87
C THR A 112 2.82 -5.32 7.65
N LEU A 113 3.91 -4.64 7.34
CA LEU A 113 4.07 -3.89 6.11
C LEU A 113 4.92 -4.74 5.17
N LYS A 114 4.29 -5.31 4.16
CA LYS A 114 4.96 -6.15 3.18
C LYS A 114 5.26 -5.35 1.93
N TYR A 115 6.54 -5.12 1.67
CA TYR A 115 6.99 -4.47 0.43
C TYR A 115 7.04 -5.47 -0.71
N TYR A 116 6.74 -4.99 -1.91
CA TYR A 116 6.91 -5.72 -3.15
C TYR A 116 7.74 -4.86 -4.10
N ASP A 117 8.50 -5.52 -4.97
CA ASP A 117 9.16 -4.81 -6.06
C ASP A 117 8.13 -4.38 -7.10
N ILE A 118 8.32 -3.19 -7.65
CA ILE A 118 7.49 -2.73 -8.76
C ILE A 118 7.99 -3.44 -10.01
N ASP A 119 7.15 -4.32 -10.56
CA ASP A 119 7.49 -5.13 -11.72
C ASP A 119 6.67 -4.69 -12.92
N TYR A 120 7.20 -3.75 -13.68
CA TYR A 120 6.51 -3.21 -14.85
C TYR A 120 6.39 -4.25 -15.96
N ASP A 121 7.37 -5.13 -16.11
CA ASP A 121 7.34 -6.18 -17.14
C ASP A 121 6.24 -7.18 -16.83
N LEU A 122 6.07 -7.55 -15.58
CA LEU A 122 5.00 -8.44 -15.15
C LEU A 122 3.63 -7.85 -15.48
N VAL A 123 3.44 -6.57 -15.26
CA VAL A 123 2.20 -5.87 -15.59
C VAL A 123 1.98 -5.88 -17.10
N LYS A 124 2.98 -5.51 -17.88
CA LYS A 124 2.88 -5.48 -19.34
C LYS A 124 2.56 -6.86 -19.93
N ASN A 125 3.14 -7.92 -19.37
CA ASN A 125 2.86 -9.28 -19.83
C ASN A 125 1.42 -9.71 -19.61
N CYS A 126 0.68 -9.02 -18.76
CA CYS A 126 -0.74 -9.28 -18.54
C CYS A 126 -1.63 -8.78 -19.69
N TYR A 127 -1.15 -7.84 -20.52
CA TYR A 127 -1.96 -7.26 -21.57
C TYR A 127 -1.28 -7.13 -22.94
N ASP A 128 -0.03 -7.53 -23.06
CA ASP A 128 0.67 -7.54 -24.36
C ASP A 128 0.45 -8.86 -25.12
#